data_64e87787ec384378d3969fa289810fdb
#
_entry.id   64e87787ec384378d3969fa289810fdb
#
_cell.length_a   1.000
_cell.length_b   1.000
_cell.length_c   1.000
_cell.angle_alpha   90.00
_cell.angle_beta   90.00
_cell.angle_gamma   90.00
#
_symmetry.space_group_name_H-M   'P 1'
#
loop_
_entity.id
_entity.type
_entity.pdbx_description
1 polymer ?
#
loop_
_entity_poly.entity_id
_entity_poly.type
_entity_poly.pdbx_seq_one_letter_code
_entity_poly.pdbx_strand_id
1 'polypeptide(L)'
;AASAEGGCHIVLLGHIDTVPGDIPVRIEDGVLHGRGSVDAKGPLAAMLAGASAAELPEGVRVTVAGAVGEETAGSPGARFLAGRLRPRACIIGEPSGWDGVTLGYKGRLLGRFVCERDGAHSAGPDLSACDTVIAWWTRVLAEAATFNVGRARTFDRIQAGIRSFSSTSDGLTERAVLEAGFRLPPGLDPHALSDRLGTLADGQGTVSWRGQESAFATDRNDAVVRAISGAIRAEGGSPRPKLKSGTADLNVVAPIWGCPIAAYGPGDSGLDHTPQERISLEEFGRSCRVLRSALESLA
;
A
#
# COMPACT_ATOMS: atom_id res chain seq x y z
N ALA A 1 -5.04 -15.76 22.10
CA ALA A 1 -4.82 -15.47 23.52
C ALA A 1 -5.28 -14.03 23.74
N ALA A 2 -6.26 -13.83 24.61
CA ALA A 2 -6.70 -12.51 25.02
C ALA A 2 -5.52 -11.73 25.61
N SER A 3 -5.45 -10.43 25.30
CA SER A 3 -4.49 -9.52 25.92
C SER A 3 -4.62 -9.62 27.43
N ALA A 4 -3.50 -9.90 28.10
CA ALA A 4 -3.42 -9.68 29.54
C ALA A 4 -3.77 -8.22 29.82
N GLU A 5 -4.60 -8.00 30.80
CA GLU A 5 -5.10 -6.71 31.24
C GLU A 5 -3.96 -5.73 31.53
N GLY A 6 -4.04 -4.53 30.93
CA GLY A 6 -3.38 -3.33 31.45
C GLY A 6 -2.01 -2.95 30.87
N GLY A 7 -1.35 -3.72 30.02
CA GLY A 7 -0.01 -3.41 29.51
C GLY A 7 -0.02 -2.58 28.20
N CYS A 8 0.98 -1.70 28.00
CA CYS A 8 1.22 -1.01 26.74
C CYS A 8 1.71 -2.01 25.68
N HIS A 9 0.95 -2.21 24.61
CA HIS A 9 1.33 -3.08 23.49
C HIS A 9 1.56 -2.26 22.22
N ILE A 10 2.80 -2.23 21.75
CA ILE A 10 3.19 -1.56 20.50
C ILE A 10 3.45 -2.64 19.44
N VAL A 11 2.92 -2.45 18.23
CA VAL A 11 3.14 -3.35 17.11
C VAL A 11 3.97 -2.64 16.04
N LEU A 12 5.02 -3.30 15.60
CA LEU A 12 5.81 -2.95 14.41
C LEU A 12 5.43 -3.97 13.35
N LEU A 13 4.71 -3.52 12.32
CA LEU A 13 4.20 -4.38 11.26
C LEU A 13 4.91 -4.05 9.95
N GLY A 14 5.72 -4.94 9.45
CA GLY A 14 6.28 -4.92 8.10
C GLY A 14 5.87 -6.16 7.33
N HIS A 15 6.36 -6.32 6.10
CA HIS A 15 6.12 -7.51 5.30
C HIS A 15 7.43 -8.21 4.89
N ILE A 16 7.33 -9.51 4.58
CA ILE A 16 8.49 -10.35 4.23
C ILE A 16 8.49 -10.78 2.77
N ASP A 17 7.36 -10.67 2.09
CA ASP A 17 7.26 -10.92 0.65
C ASP A 17 7.80 -9.74 -0.17
N THR A 18 8.04 -9.98 -1.44
CA THR A 18 8.52 -8.99 -2.42
C THR A 18 7.83 -9.25 -3.75
N VAL A 19 7.79 -8.22 -4.60
CA VAL A 19 7.43 -8.44 -6.00
C VAL A 19 8.44 -9.37 -6.70
N PRO A 20 8.04 -10.07 -7.78
CA PRO A 20 8.92 -10.91 -8.57
C PRO A 20 10.11 -10.13 -9.17
N GLY A 21 11.16 -10.85 -9.49
CA GLY A 21 12.38 -10.34 -10.14
C GLY A 21 13.56 -10.31 -9.18
N ASP A 22 14.55 -11.15 -9.44
CA ASP A 22 15.75 -11.24 -8.63
C ASP A 22 16.70 -10.09 -8.92
N ILE A 23 17.29 -9.55 -7.86
CA ILE A 23 18.41 -8.61 -7.91
C ILE A 23 19.55 -9.23 -7.12
N PRO A 24 20.73 -9.46 -7.72
CA PRO A 24 21.87 -10.03 -7.02
C PRO A 24 22.21 -9.23 -5.75
N VAL A 25 22.26 -9.93 -4.61
CA VAL A 25 22.58 -9.30 -3.34
C VAL A 25 24.07 -9.00 -3.29
N ARG A 26 24.40 -7.73 -3.08
CA ARG A 26 25.79 -7.27 -2.92
C ARG A 26 25.84 -6.01 -2.09
N ILE A 27 26.98 -5.79 -1.47
CA ILE A 27 27.28 -4.53 -0.76
C ILE A 27 28.45 -3.88 -1.50
N GLU A 28 28.23 -2.65 -1.95
CA GLU A 28 29.24 -1.85 -2.64
C GLU A 28 29.18 -0.42 -2.06
N ASP A 29 30.30 0.14 -1.65
CA ASP A 29 30.43 1.51 -1.14
C ASP A 29 29.41 1.87 -0.06
N GLY A 30 29.13 0.94 0.86
CA GLY A 30 28.15 1.15 1.94
C GLY A 30 26.68 1.12 1.49
N VAL A 31 26.40 0.59 0.29
CA VAL A 31 25.07 0.41 -0.27
C VAL A 31 24.78 -1.07 -0.44
N LEU A 32 23.68 -1.54 0.14
CA LEU A 32 23.14 -2.88 -0.05
C LEU A 32 22.16 -2.88 -1.25
N HIS A 33 22.50 -3.65 -2.27
CA HIS A 33 21.62 -3.93 -3.41
C HIS A 33 20.91 -5.27 -3.20
N GLY A 34 19.65 -5.37 -3.63
CA GLY A 34 18.89 -6.61 -3.57
C GLY A 34 17.39 -6.36 -3.56
N ARG A 35 16.62 -7.31 -4.10
CA ARG A 35 15.16 -7.27 -4.03
C ARG A 35 14.69 -7.32 -2.58
N GLY A 36 13.82 -6.39 -2.18
CA GLY A 36 13.35 -6.24 -0.80
C GLY A 36 14.28 -5.41 0.08
N SER A 37 15.43 -4.91 -0.43
CA SER A 37 16.31 -4.06 0.36
C SER A 37 15.64 -2.75 0.77
N VAL A 38 14.70 -2.28 -0.03
CA VAL A 38 13.86 -1.11 0.23
C VAL A 38 12.45 -1.54 0.60
N ASP A 39 11.81 -2.41 -0.20
CA ASP A 39 10.39 -2.76 -0.10
C ASP A 39 10.21 -4.26 0.20
N ALA A 40 9.98 -4.67 1.50
CA ALA A 40 10.26 -3.84 2.69
C ALA A 40 11.03 -4.64 3.75
N LYS A 41 11.96 -5.55 3.32
CA LYS A 41 12.83 -6.31 4.27
C LYS A 41 13.81 -5.39 4.99
N GLY A 42 14.29 -4.31 4.33
CA GLY A 42 15.10 -3.28 4.96
C GLY A 42 14.37 -2.59 6.11
N PRO A 43 13.19 -2.00 5.91
CA PRO A 43 12.34 -1.50 6.98
C PRO A 43 12.06 -2.49 8.09
N LEU A 44 11.70 -3.74 7.77
CA LEU A 44 11.44 -4.79 8.77
C LEU A 44 12.70 -5.13 9.59
N ALA A 45 13.86 -5.22 8.95
CA ALA A 45 15.13 -5.45 9.64
C ALA A 45 15.49 -4.28 10.57
N ALA A 46 15.23 -3.03 10.13
CA ALA A 46 15.44 -1.86 10.98
C ALA A 46 14.49 -1.86 12.20
N MET A 47 13.26 -2.33 12.03
CA MET A 47 12.31 -2.51 13.15
C MET A 47 12.83 -3.54 14.16
N LEU A 48 13.32 -4.68 13.69
CA LEU A 48 13.92 -5.70 14.57
C LEU A 48 15.12 -5.15 15.34
N ALA A 49 16.04 -4.47 14.65
CA ALA A 49 17.22 -3.88 15.27
C ALA A 49 16.86 -2.78 16.28
N GLY A 50 15.96 -1.87 15.91
CA GLY A 50 15.50 -0.79 16.79
C GLY A 50 14.76 -1.31 18.02
N ALA A 51 13.87 -2.29 17.85
CA ALA A 51 13.15 -2.91 18.97
C ALA A 51 14.07 -3.69 19.91
N SER A 52 15.06 -4.40 19.38
CA SER A 52 16.05 -5.13 20.18
C SER A 52 16.97 -4.24 21.00
N ALA A 53 17.18 -2.99 20.55
CA ALA A 53 18.04 -2.03 21.21
C ALA A 53 17.28 -1.07 22.14
N ALA A 54 15.94 -1.08 22.12
CA ALA A 54 15.13 -0.17 22.93
C ALA A 54 15.11 -0.59 24.41
N GLU A 55 15.28 0.37 25.29
CA GLU A 55 15.14 0.21 26.75
C GLU A 55 13.71 0.57 27.14
N LEU A 56 12.89 -0.46 27.39
CA LEU A 56 11.46 -0.30 27.61
C LEU A 56 11.12 -0.53 29.09
N PRO A 57 10.17 0.26 29.65
CA PRO A 57 9.66 0.04 30.99
C PRO A 57 9.02 -1.33 31.15
N GLU A 58 8.99 -1.82 32.42
CA GLU A 58 8.25 -3.02 32.76
C GLU A 58 6.75 -2.90 32.34
N GLY A 59 6.18 -3.97 31.83
CA GLY A 59 4.79 -4.00 31.35
C GLY A 59 4.59 -3.49 29.92
N VAL A 60 5.61 -2.95 29.26
CA VAL A 60 5.56 -2.62 27.82
C VAL A 60 5.93 -3.84 27.00
N ARG A 61 5.10 -4.17 26.03
CA ARG A 61 5.34 -5.25 25.06
C ARG A 61 5.46 -4.69 23.66
N VAL A 62 6.53 -5.04 22.96
CA VAL A 62 6.70 -4.77 21.54
C VAL A 62 6.58 -6.08 20.76
N THR A 63 5.78 -6.09 19.71
CA THR A 63 5.70 -7.20 18.75
C THR A 63 6.17 -6.70 17.41
N VAL A 64 7.23 -7.30 16.86
CA VAL A 64 7.63 -7.12 15.46
C VAL A 64 7.03 -8.24 14.66
N ALA A 65 6.23 -7.91 13.67
CA ALA A 65 5.52 -8.87 12.81
C ALA A 65 5.92 -8.67 11.35
N GLY A 66 6.32 -9.76 10.69
CA GLY A 66 6.52 -9.82 9.24
C GLY A 66 5.28 -10.43 8.59
N ALA A 67 4.43 -9.61 7.99
CA ALA A 67 3.25 -10.06 7.26
C ALA A 67 3.65 -10.75 5.95
N VAL A 68 2.74 -11.55 5.41
CA VAL A 68 2.86 -12.19 4.10
C VAL A 68 1.78 -11.68 3.17
N GLY A 69 2.10 -11.56 1.90
CA GLY A 69 1.12 -11.21 0.86
C GLY A 69 0.72 -9.74 0.86
N GLU A 70 1.58 -8.82 1.32
CA GLU A 70 1.36 -7.36 1.19
C GLU A 70 1.34 -6.96 -0.28
N GLU A 71 2.28 -7.47 -1.07
CA GLU A 71 2.43 -7.22 -2.50
C GLU A 71 1.29 -7.80 -3.36
N THR A 72 0.37 -8.51 -2.73
CA THR A 72 -0.82 -9.04 -3.37
C THR A 72 -2.09 -8.27 -3.01
N ALA A 73 -3.12 -8.39 -3.85
CA ALA A 73 -4.41 -7.80 -3.52
C ALA A 73 -5.08 -8.58 -2.39
N GLY A 74 -5.15 -7.99 -1.19
CA GLY A 74 -5.87 -8.58 -0.07
C GLY A 74 -5.10 -8.65 1.24
N SER A 75 -3.78 -8.49 1.22
CA SER A 75 -2.92 -8.40 2.42
C SER A 75 -3.29 -9.43 3.50
N PRO A 76 -3.23 -10.75 3.21
CA PRO A 76 -3.76 -11.79 4.11
C PRO A 76 -3.05 -11.82 5.46
N GLY A 77 -1.73 -11.53 5.49
CA GLY A 77 -0.95 -11.46 6.73
C GLY A 77 -1.41 -10.33 7.65
N ALA A 78 -1.60 -9.14 7.11
CA ALA A 78 -2.10 -8.00 7.87
C ALA A 78 -3.52 -8.23 8.39
N ARG A 79 -4.43 -8.81 7.57
CA ARG A 79 -5.79 -9.15 8.00
C ARG A 79 -5.81 -10.20 9.12
N PHE A 80 -4.94 -11.19 9.03
CA PHE A 80 -4.78 -12.19 10.08
C PHE A 80 -4.38 -11.55 11.41
N LEU A 81 -3.41 -10.64 11.39
CA LEU A 81 -2.94 -9.92 12.58
C LEU A 81 -3.99 -8.93 13.09
N ALA A 82 -4.66 -8.21 12.19
CA ALA A 82 -5.73 -7.27 12.54
C ALA A 82 -6.85 -7.93 13.36
N GLY A 83 -7.18 -9.19 13.06
CA GLY A 83 -8.15 -9.98 13.82
C GLY A 83 -7.69 -10.42 15.21
N ARG A 84 -6.39 -10.46 15.47
CA ARG A 84 -5.79 -11.08 16.67
C ARG A 84 -5.12 -10.11 17.63
N LEU A 85 -4.62 -8.99 17.14
CA LEU A 85 -3.91 -8.01 17.94
C LEU A 85 -4.79 -6.79 18.21
N ARG A 86 -4.54 -6.13 19.32
CA ARG A 86 -5.16 -4.85 19.70
C ARG A 86 -4.05 -3.97 20.28
N PRO A 87 -3.22 -3.37 19.43
CA PRO A 87 -2.13 -2.53 19.90
C PRO A 87 -2.63 -1.18 20.42
N ARG A 88 -1.85 -0.58 21.33
CA ARG A 88 -1.99 0.82 21.73
C ARG A 88 -1.42 1.78 20.69
N ALA A 89 -0.39 1.34 19.95
CA ALA A 89 0.24 2.09 18.87
C ALA A 89 0.83 1.13 17.83
N CYS A 90 0.91 1.57 16.56
CA CYS A 90 1.48 0.78 15.49
C CYS A 90 2.41 1.61 14.61
N ILE A 91 3.57 1.05 14.25
CA ILE A 91 4.43 1.57 13.19
C ILE A 91 4.41 0.56 12.05
N ILE A 92 4.10 1.03 10.84
CA ILE A 92 4.14 0.21 9.63
C ILE A 92 5.53 0.32 8.98
N GLY A 93 6.14 -0.79 8.67
CA GLY A 93 7.49 -0.90 8.11
C GLY A 93 7.51 -0.70 6.61
N GLU A 94 7.53 0.56 6.18
CA GLU A 94 7.51 0.95 4.79
C GLU A 94 8.59 1.98 4.48
N PRO A 95 9.20 1.96 3.27
CA PRO A 95 10.26 2.89 2.92
C PRO A 95 9.77 4.33 2.94
N SER A 96 10.27 5.12 3.86
CA SER A 96 9.91 6.54 4.03
C SER A 96 11.12 7.46 3.87
N GLY A 97 12.32 6.90 3.84
CA GLY A 97 13.56 7.59 4.10
C GLY A 97 13.77 7.79 5.60
N TRP A 98 15.03 7.80 6.07
CA TRP A 98 15.33 7.87 7.50
C TRP A 98 14.77 9.11 8.22
N ASP A 99 14.53 10.21 7.49
CA ASP A 99 13.95 11.47 7.99
C ASP A 99 12.49 11.68 7.52
N GLY A 100 11.90 10.70 6.84
CA GLY A 100 10.52 10.74 6.37
C GLY A 100 9.55 10.08 7.35
N VAL A 101 8.33 10.63 7.45
CA VAL A 101 7.21 9.99 8.17
C VAL A 101 6.03 9.91 7.23
N THR A 102 5.61 8.70 6.88
CA THR A 102 4.45 8.52 5.99
C THR A 102 3.16 8.50 6.81
N LEU A 103 2.35 9.52 6.59
CA LEU A 103 1.08 9.73 7.30
C LEU A 103 -0.06 8.90 6.73
N GLY A 104 0.02 8.51 5.46
CA GLY A 104 -1.08 7.79 4.84
C GLY A 104 -0.83 7.37 3.41
N TYR A 105 -1.73 6.52 2.96
CA TYR A 105 -1.74 5.89 1.65
C TYR A 105 -3.09 6.02 0.98
N LYS A 106 -3.11 6.06 -0.35
CA LYS A 106 -4.36 5.97 -1.11
C LYS A 106 -4.96 4.58 -0.97
N GLY A 107 -6.26 4.51 -1.18
CA GLY A 107 -6.97 3.26 -1.31
C GLY A 107 -6.69 2.57 -2.65
N ARG A 108 -7.16 1.35 -2.78
CA ARG A 108 -7.01 0.51 -3.96
C ARG A 108 -8.35 -0.09 -4.37
N LEU A 109 -8.52 -0.25 -5.68
CA LEU A 109 -9.58 -1.07 -6.26
C LEU A 109 -9.00 -1.70 -7.54
N LEU A 110 -9.23 -2.99 -7.72
CA LEU A 110 -8.86 -3.72 -8.93
C LEU A 110 -10.11 -4.25 -9.59
N GLY A 111 -10.27 -3.93 -10.88
CA GLY A 111 -11.42 -4.35 -11.69
C GLY A 111 -10.98 -5.24 -12.83
N ARG A 112 -11.79 -6.23 -13.15
CA ARG A 112 -11.63 -7.08 -14.32
C ARG A 112 -12.95 -7.11 -15.10
N PHE A 113 -12.94 -6.53 -16.28
CA PHE A 113 -14.07 -6.58 -17.20
C PHE A 113 -13.85 -7.66 -18.26
N VAL A 114 -14.84 -8.51 -18.46
CA VAL A 114 -14.86 -9.57 -19.49
C VAL A 114 -16.06 -9.33 -20.37
N CYS A 115 -15.83 -9.18 -21.65
CA CYS A 115 -16.85 -9.18 -22.67
C CYS A 115 -16.64 -10.42 -23.56
N GLU A 116 -17.71 -11.19 -23.77
CA GLU A 116 -17.75 -12.33 -24.68
C GLU A 116 -19.01 -12.21 -25.52
N ARG A 117 -18.89 -12.42 -26.83
CA ARG A 117 -19.98 -12.31 -27.78
C ARG A 117 -19.73 -13.14 -29.03
N ASP A 118 -20.78 -13.40 -29.77
CA ASP A 118 -20.68 -14.07 -31.08
C ASP A 118 -19.87 -13.20 -32.04
N GLY A 119 -19.04 -13.86 -32.84
CA GLY A 119 -18.30 -13.19 -33.90
C GLY A 119 -19.23 -12.61 -34.95
N ALA A 120 -18.95 -11.38 -35.37
CA ALA A 120 -19.72 -10.67 -36.39
C ALA A 120 -18.81 -10.20 -37.51
N HIS A 121 -19.42 -9.89 -38.68
CA HIS A 121 -18.66 -9.32 -39.77
C HIS A 121 -18.12 -7.95 -39.40
N SER A 122 -16.83 -7.70 -39.60
CA SER A 122 -16.13 -6.48 -39.17
C SER A 122 -16.68 -5.18 -39.77
N ALA A 123 -17.45 -5.25 -40.87
CA ALA A 123 -18.16 -4.12 -41.47
C ALA A 123 -19.63 -4.05 -41.02
N GLY A 124 -20.05 -4.88 -40.07
CA GLY A 124 -21.39 -4.83 -39.47
C GLY A 124 -21.56 -3.67 -38.47
N PRO A 125 -22.83 -3.44 -38.05
CA PRO A 125 -23.12 -2.35 -37.08
C PRO A 125 -22.77 -2.69 -35.64
N ASP A 126 -22.47 -3.93 -35.31
CA ASP A 126 -22.25 -4.40 -33.94
C ASP A 126 -20.82 -4.11 -33.47
N LEU A 127 -20.70 -3.69 -32.24
CA LEU A 127 -19.37 -3.48 -31.64
C LEU A 127 -18.68 -4.84 -31.40
N SER A 128 -17.39 -4.91 -31.68
CA SER A 128 -16.58 -6.06 -31.27
C SER A 128 -16.49 -6.18 -29.75
N ALA A 129 -16.04 -7.32 -29.26
CA ALA A 129 -15.74 -7.48 -27.83
C ALA A 129 -14.71 -6.47 -27.36
N CYS A 130 -13.70 -6.16 -28.17
CA CYS A 130 -12.67 -5.15 -27.87
C CYS A 130 -13.27 -3.74 -27.78
N ASP A 131 -14.09 -3.33 -28.77
CA ASP A 131 -14.73 -2.01 -28.77
C ASP A 131 -15.64 -1.83 -27.55
N THR A 132 -16.36 -2.88 -27.16
CA THR A 132 -17.21 -2.89 -25.97
C THR A 132 -16.41 -2.65 -24.68
N VAL A 133 -15.29 -3.33 -24.54
CA VAL A 133 -14.39 -3.15 -23.36
C VAL A 133 -13.79 -1.75 -23.34
N ILE A 134 -13.38 -1.22 -24.50
CA ILE A 134 -12.84 0.14 -24.62
C ILE A 134 -13.91 1.19 -24.34
N ALA A 135 -15.14 0.99 -24.80
CA ALA A 135 -16.26 1.87 -24.53
C ALA A 135 -16.59 1.94 -23.02
N TRP A 136 -16.57 0.78 -22.32
CA TRP A 136 -16.69 0.75 -20.86
C TRP A 136 -15.55 1.53 -20.20
N TRP A 137 -14.30 1.28 -20.59
CA TRP A 137 -13.14 1.97 -20.03
C TRP A 137 -13.20 3.48 -20.23
N THR A 138 -13.67 3.93 -21.38
CA THR A 138 -13.86 5.36 -21.67
C THR A 138 -14.87 6.00 -20.69
N ARG A 139 -15.98 5.29 -20.40
CA ARG A 139 -16.96 5.75 -19.40
C ARG A 139 -16.37 5.77 -17.99
N VAL A 140 -15.56 4.78 -17.63
CA VAL A 140 -14.82 4.74 -16.35
C VAL A 140 -13.88 5.94 -16.20
N LEU A 141 -13.13 6.28 -17.26
CA LEU A 141 -12.25 7.45 -17.23
C LEU A 141 -13.04 8.77 -17.11
N ALA A 142 -14.20 8.89 -17.76
CA ALA A 142 -15.07 10.06 -17.64
C ALA A 142 -15.60 10.23 -16.20
N GLU A 143 -15.99 9.13 -15.54
CA GLU A 143 -16.38 9.15 -14.13
C GLU A 143 -15.22 9.60 -13.22
N ALA A 144 -14.03 9.07 -13.42
CA ALA A 144 -12.85 9.48 -12.66
C ALA A 144 -12.50 10.96 -12.92
N ALA A 145 -12.61 11.43 -14.16
CA ALA A 145 -12.39 12.83 -14.53
C ALA A 145 -13.40 13.75 -13.85
N THR A 146 -14.68 13.39 -13.85
CA THR A 146 -15.76 14.14 -13.17
C THR A 146 -15.48 14.25 -11.67
N PHE A 147 -15.12 13.15 -11.02
CA PHE A 147 -14.75 13.16 -9.60
C PHE A 147 -13.54 14.08 -9.35
N ASN A 148 -12.58 14.13 -10.25
CA ASN A 148 -11.33 14.86 -10.10
C ASN A 148 -11.44 16.38 -10.33
N VAL A 149 -12.58 16.87 -10.79
CA VAL A 149 -12.80 18.32 -11.00
C VAL A 149 -12.56 19.09 -9.70
N GLY A 150 -11.76 20.15 -9.76
CA GLY A 150 -11.42 21.01 -8.61
C GLY A 150 -10.42 20.41 -7.61
N ARG A 151 -9.95 19.18 -7.80
CA ARG A 151 -8.95 18.54 -6.92
C ARG A 151 -7.54 18.73 -7.47
N ALA A 152 -6.74 19.57 -6.78
CA ALA A 152 -5.39 19.90 -7.26
C ALA A 152 -4.36 18.82 -6.93
N ARG A 153 -4.40 18.27 -5.69
CA ARG A 153 -3.38 17.32 -5.23
C ARG A 153 -3.64 15.91 -5.77
N THR A 154 -2.60 15.21 -6.21
CA THR A 154 -2.68 13.81 -6.66
C THR A 154 -3.29 12.88 -5.61
N PHE A 155 -3.02 13.12 -4.32
CA PHE A 155 -3.57 12.32 -3.22
C PHE A 155 -5.10 12.40 -3.13
N ASP A 156 -5.71 13.52 -3.54
CA ASP A 156 -7.15 13.75 -3.48
C ASP A 156 -7.91 13.31 -4.74
N ARG A 157 -7.22 12.74 -5.72
CA ARG A 157 -7.76 12.35 -7.03
C ARG A 157 -7.92 10.84 -7.15
N ILE A 158 -8.91 10.38 -7.93
CA ILE A 158 -8.91 9.02 -8.47
C ILE A 158 -7.84 8.95 -9.55
N GLN A 159 -6.94 7.97 -9.43
CA GLN A 159 -6.04 7.58 -10.50
C GLN A 159 -6.52 6.23 -11.03
N ALA A 160 -6.73 6.12 -12.32
CA ALA A 160 -7.17 4.92 -13.00
C ALA A 160 -6.19 4.56 -14.11
N GLY A 161 -5.86 3.28 -14.25
CA GLY A 161 -4.94 2.80 -15.28
C GLY A 161 -5.24 1.37 -15.68
N ILE A 162 -5.03 1.06 -16.96
CA ILE A 162 -5.08 -0.31 -17.46
C ILE A 162 -3.83 -1.05 -16.98
N ARG A 163 -4.02 -2.24 -16.45
CA ARG A 163 -2.96 -3.16 -16.03
C ARG A 163 -2.66 -4.21 -17.09
N SER A 164 -3.71 -4.72 -17.72
CA SER A 164 -3.59 -5.64 -18.84
C SER A 164 -4.82 -5.54 -19.73
N PHE A 165 -4.62 -5.81 -21.01
CA PHE A 165 -5.69 -5.97 -21.99
C PHE A 165 -5.34 -7.14 -22.92
N SER A 166 -6.29 -8.03 -23.15
CA SER A 166 -6.12 -9.16 -24.04
C SER A 166 -7.42 -9.47 -24.77
N SER A 167 -7.30 -10.02 -25.97
CA SER A 167 -8.45 -10.52 -26.72
C SER A 167 -8.10 -11.84 -27.41
N THR A 168 -9.12 -12.66 -27.64
CA THR A 168 -9.04 -13.92 -28.37
C THR A 168 -10.28 -14.09 -29.23
N SER A 169 -10.15 -14.82 -30.33
CA SER A 169 -11.29 -15.30 -31.13
C SER A 169 -10.99 -16.71 -31.62
N ASP A 170 -12.00 -17.56 -31.68
CA ASP A 170 -11.95 -18.89 -32.29
C ASP A 170 -12.64 -18.91 -33.67
N GLY A 171 -13.05 -17.76 -34.16
CA GLY A 171 -13.77 -17.56 -35.41
C GLY A 171 -15.30 -17.62 -35.29
N LEU A 172 -15.82 -18.07 -34.14
CA LEU A 172 -17.26 -18.09 -33.82
C LEU A 172 -17.57 -17.14 -32.66
N THR A 173 -16.66 -17.03 -31.70
CA THR A 173 -16.80 -16.20 -30.50
C THR A 173 -15.61 -15.28 -30.36
N GLU A 174 -15.87 -14.03 -29.98
CA GLU A 174 -14.88 -13.05 -29.61
C GLU A 174 -14.91 -12.85 -28.09
N ARG A 175 -13.73 -12.76 -27.49
CA ARG A 175 -13.58 -12.50 -26.06
C ARG A 175 -12.53 -11.43 -25.82
N ALA A 176 -12.86 -10.40 -25.05
CA ALA A 176 -11.92 -9.38 -24.60
C ALA A 176 -11.93 -9.25 -23.09
N VAL A 177 -10.74 -9.06 -22.51
CA VAL A 177 -10.54 -8.91 -21.08
C VAL A 177 -9.68 -7.69 -20.81
N LEU A 178 -10.14 -6.81 -19.92
CA LEU A 178 -9.38 -5.67 -19.43
C LEU A 178 -9.25 -5.76 -17.91
N GLU A 179 -8.03 -5.65 -17.40
CA GLU A 179 -7.76 -5.46 -15.99
C GLU A 179 -7.36 -4.01 -15.73
N ALA A 180 -8.06 -3.37 -14.81
CA ALA A 180 -7.83 -2.00 -14.41
C ALA A 180 -7.45 -1.90 -12.94
N GLY A 181 -6.61 -0.93 -12.61
CA GLY A 181 -6.25 -0.58 -11.24
C GLY A 181 -6.60 0.87 -10.94
N PHE A 182 -7.10 1.09 -9.73
CA PHE A 182 -7.47 2.42 -9.23
C PHE A 182 -6.73 2.72 -7.95
N ARG A 183 -6.30 3.98 -7.80
CA ARG A 183 -5.82 4.54 -6.54
C ARG A 183 -6.85 5.56 -6.06
N LEU A 184 -7.37 5.32 -4.87
CA LEU A 184 -8.55 6.02 -4.36
C LEU A 184 -8.15 7.07 -3.32
N PRO A 185 -8.76 8.28 -3.35
CA PRO A 185 -8.53 9.30 -2.36
C PRO A 185 -9.26 9.01 -1.04
N PRO A 186 -8.87 9.69 0.06
CA PRO A 186 -9.63 9.63 1.32
C PRO A 186 -11.10 10.02 1.14
N GLY A 187 -11.97 9.37 1.92
CA GLY A 187 -13.40 9.62 1.92
C GLY A 187 -14.18 8.98 0.76
N LEU A 188 -13.51 8.29 -0.15
CA LEU A 188 -14.16 7.54 -1.22
C LEU A 188 -14.29 6.07 -0.79
N ASP A 189 -15.52 5.57 -0.69
CA ASP A 189 -15.80 4.17 -0.43
C ASP A 189 -15.52 3.33 -1.69
N PRO A 190 -14.58 2.37 -1.62
CA PRO A 190 -14.26 1.51 -2.76
C PRO A 190 -15.40 0.60 -3.19
N HIS A 191 -16.30 0.19 -2.26
CA HIS A 191 -17.45 -0.65 -2.59
C HIS A 191 -18.49 0.16 -3.38
N ALA A 192 -18.87 1.33 -2.90
CA ALA A 192 -19.79 2.22 -3.61
C ALA A 192 -19.25 2.62 -5.01
N LEU A 193 -17.93 2.83 -5.12
CA LEU A 193 -17.31 3.09 -6.41
C LEU A 193 -17.38 1.88 -7.33
N SER A 194 -17.07 0.67 -6.83
CA SER A 194 -17.11 -0.55 -7.63
C SER A 194 -18.51 -0.83 -8.17
N ASP A 195 -19.55 -0.65 -7.35
CA ASP A 195 -20.94 -0.81 -7.78
C ASP A 195 -21.28 0.16 -8.90
N ARG A 196 -20.95 1.44 -8.73
CA ARG A 196 -21.19 2.48 -9.74
C ARG A 196 -20.44 2.21 -11.06
N LEU A 197 -19.15 1.83 -11.00
CA LEU A 197 -18.39 1.50 -12.20
C LEU A 197 -18.88 0.20 -12.86
N GLY A 198 -19.43 -0.72 -12.08
CA GLY A 198 -20.07 -1.94 -12.56
C GLY A 198 -21.29 -1.66 -13.43
N THR A 199 -22.14 -0.69 -13.04
CA THR A 199 -23.33 -0.31 -13.84
C THR A 199 -22.97 0.25 -15.22
N LEU A 200 -21.76 0.80 -15.39
CA LEU A 200 -21.29 1.31 -16.68
C LEU A 200 -21.05 0.20 -17.72
N ALA A 201 -21.05 -1.06 -17.33
CA ALA A 201 -20.96 -2.20 -18.25
C ALA A 201 -22.24 -2.37 -19.08
N ASP A 202 -23.38 -1.86 -18.60
CA ASP A 202 -24.66 -1.80 -19.30
C ASP A 202 -25.09 -3.17 -19.89
N GLY A 203 -24.88 -4.24 -19.12
CA GLY A 203 -25.18 -5.61 -19.54
C GLY A 203 -24.28 -6.18 -20.65
N GLN A 204 -23.28 -5.44 -21.12
CA GLN A 204 -22.42 -5.81 -22.24
C GLN A 204 -21.27 -6.76 -21.85
N GLY A 205 -21.20 -7.19 -20.59
CA GLY A 205 -20.18 -8.08 -20.08
C GLY A 205 -20.23 -8.17 -18.56
N THR A 206 -19.23 -8.83 -17.97
CA THR A 206 -19.14 -9.05 -16.53
C THR A 206 -17.97 -8.28 -15.94
N VAL A 207 -18.24 -7.47 -14.92
CA VAL A 207 -17.19 -6.81 -14.12
C VAL A 207 -17.07 -7.52 -12.79
N SER A 208 -15.85 -7.87 -12.41
CA SER A 208 -15.51 -8.39 -11.09
C SER A 208 -14.50 -7.47 -10.40
N TRP A 209 -14.59 -7.37 -9.07
CA TRP A 209 -13.79 -6.46 -8.28
C TRP A 209 -13.01 -7.18 -7.20
N ARG A 210 -11.82 -6.69 -6.86
CA ARG A 210 -10.97 -7.19 -5.77
C ARG A 210 -10.09 -6.09 -5.21
N GLY A 211 -9.52 -6.30 -4.01
CA GLY A 211 -8.60 -5.35 -3.38
C GLY A 211 -9.26 -4.00 -3.07
N GLN A 212 -10.49 -4.04 -2.55
CA GLN A 212 -11.30 -2.88 -2.17
C GLN A 212 -10.80 -2.31 -0.85
N GLU A 213 -9.68 -1.59 -0.88
CA GLU A 213 -9.06 -0.98 0.28
C GLU A 213 -9.33 0.53 0.31
N SER A 214 -9.88 1.04 1.41
CA SER A 214 -10.06 2.48 1.61
C SER A 214 -8.73 3.19 1.80
N ALA A 215 -8.64 4.45 1.36
CA ALA A 215 -7.52 5.30 1.73
C ALA A 215 -7.52 5.58 3.23
N PHE A 216 -6.32 5.73 3.80
CA PHE A 216 -6.16 6.13 5.19
C PHE A 216 -5.05 7.19 5.29
N ALA A 217 -5.27 8.18 6.14
CA ALA A 217 -4.24 9.12 6.55
C ALA A 217 -4.47 9.53 8.00
N THR A 218 -3.38 9.54 8.77
CA THR A 218 -3.36 10.02 10.15
C THR A 218 -3.03 11.52 10.20
N ASP A 219 -3.26 12.13 11.34
CA ASP A 219 -2.92 13.54 11.59
C ASP A 219 -1.45 13.70 11.98
N ARG A 220 -0.87 14.87 11.73
CA ARG A 220 0.51 15.23 12.14
C ARG A 220 0.71 15.22 13.65
N ASN A 221 -0.38 15.38 14.41
CA ASN A 221 -0.39 15.35 15.88
C ASN A 221 -0.61 13.93 16.45
N ASP A 222 -0.73 12.90 15.60
CA ASP A 222 -0.78 11.52 16.03
C ASP A 222 0.44 11.18 16.92
N ALA A 223 0.23 10.36 17.95
CA ALA A 223 1.30 10.05 18.93
C ALA A 223 2.49 9.36 18.27
N VAL A 224 2.26 8.44 17.32
CA VAL A 224 3.32 7.76 16.58
C VAL A 224 4.08 8.73 15.67
N VAL A 225 3.36 9.62 14.97
CA VAL A 225 3.98 10.66 14.14
C VAL A 225 4.86 11.58 14.95
N ARG A 226 4.41 11.99 16.14
CA ARG A 226 5.19 12.86 17.04
C ARG A 226 6.43 12.14 17.58
N ALA A 227 6.31 10.88 18.01
CA ALA A 227 7.41 10.08 18.51
C ALA A 227 8.51 9.91 17.45
N ILE A 228 8.14 9.47 16.23
CA ILE A 228 9.08 9.34 15.12
C ILE A 228 9.71 10.69 14.77
N SER A 229 8.90 11.75 14.68
CA SER A 229 9.40 13.10 14.36
C SER A 229 10.34 13.64 15.41
N GLY A 230 10.11 13.36 16.69
CA GLY A 230 11.02 13.69 17.80
C GLY A 230 12.34 12.95 17.68
N ALA A 231 12.29 11.64 17.41
CA ALA A 231 13.46 10.79 17.22
C ALA A 231 14.31 11.24 16.01
N ILE A 232 13.69 11.59 14.89
CA ILE A 232 14.40 12.14 13.71
C ILE A 232 15.16 13.42 14.07
N ARG A 233 14.55 14.33 14.84
CA ARG A 233 15.24 15.55 15.29
C ARG A 233 16.40 15.25 16.21
N ALA A 234 16.27 14.28 17.11
CA ALA A 234 17.35 13.83 17.99
C ALA A 234 18.53 13.24 17.20
N GLU A 235 18.27 12.59 16.06
CA GLU A 235 19.30 12.15 15.11
C GLU A 235 19.85 13.25 14.19
N GLY A 236 19.48 14.51 14.41
CA GLY A 236 19.95 15.66 13.64
C GLY A 236 19.22 15.88 12.32
N GLY A 237 18.08 15.23 12.09
CA GLY A 237 17.28 15.36 10.88
C GLY A 237 16.14 16.38 11.00
N SER A 238 15.49 16.62 9.84
CA SER A 238 14.28 17.43 9.74
C SER A 238 13.11 16.56 9.28
N PRO A 239 12.12 16.25 10.14
CA PRO A 239 11.02 15.36 9.78
C PRO A 239 10.26 15.83 8.55
N ARG A 240 10.10 14.96 7.56
CA ARG A 240 9.37 15.20 6.31
C ARG A 240 8.08 14.38 6.27
N PRO A 241 6.92 14.96 6.62
CA PRO A 241 5.63 14.26 6.47
C PRO A 241 5.32 13.96 5.02
N LYS A 242 4.94 12.72 4.72
CA LYS A 242 4.64 12.24 3.38
C LYS A 242 3.24 11.67 3.30
N LEU A 243 2.62 11.76 2.12
CA LEU A 243 1.43 11.03 1.70
C LEU A 243 1.79 10.26 0.44
N LYS A 244 1.57 8.96 0.44
CA LYS A 244 1.93 8.09 -0.67
C LYS A 244 0.71 7.71 -1.53
N SER A 245 0.90 7.61 -2.83
CA SER A 245 -0.15 7.17 -3.77
C SER A 245 -0.30 5.65 -3.84
N GLY A 246 0.59 4.89 -3.22
CA GLY A 246 0.47 3.44 -3.03
C GLY A 246 -0.63 3.07 -2.03
N THR A 247 -0.75 1.77 -1.76
CA THR A 247 -1.58 1.17 -0.71
C THR A 247 -0.70 0.20 0.04
N ALA A 248 -0.77 0.19 1.36
CA ALA A 248 0.05 -0.65 2.22
C ALA A 248 -0.81 -1.37 3.27
N ASP A 249 -0.23 -2.25 4.06
CA ASP A 249 -0.89 -2.92 5.19
C ASP A 249 -1.52 -1.92 6.19
N LEU A 250 -1.02 -0.68 6.22
CA LEU A 250 -1.63 0.43 6.96
C LEU A 250 -3.11 0.60 6.64
N ASN A 251 -3.50 0.52 5.37
CA ASN A 251 -4.89 0.67 4.94
C ASN A 251 -5.80 -0.42 5.50
N VAL A 252 -5.24 -1.61 5.74
CA VAL A 252 -5.95 -2.77 6.26
C VAL A 252 -6.11 -2.71 7.78
N VAL A 253 -5.01 -2.40 8.49
CA VAL A 253 -5.01 -2.53 9.95
C VAL A 253 -5.52 -1.27 10.67
N ALA A 254 -5.30 -0.07 10.10
CA ALA A 254 -5.67 1.18 10.76
C ALA A 254 -7.16 1.31 11.08
N PRO A 255 -8.10 0.98 10.15
CA PRO A 255 -9.52 1.03 10.44
C PRO A 255 -9.97 0.04 11.53
N ILE A 256 -9.24 -1.07 11.69
CA ILE A 256 -9.60 -2.15 12.63
C ILE A 256 -9.04 -1.87 14.02
N TRP A 257 -7.80 -1.41 14.10
CA TRP A 257 -7.13 -1.17 15.38
C TRP A 257 -7.52 0.17 16.02
N GLY A 258 -7.78 1.20 15.19
CA GLY A 258 -8.19 2.51 15.69
C GLY A 258 -7.18 3.17 16.64
N CYS A 259 -5.93 2.72 16.63
CA CYS A 259 -4.86 3.25 17.46
C CYS A 259 -4.01 4.26 16.68
N PRO A 260 -3.18 5.07 17.36
CA PRO A 260 -2.14 5.87 16.72
C PRO A 260 -1.28 5.04 15.79
N ILE A 261 -1.06 5.52 14.55
CA ILE A 261 -0.39 4.76 13.51
C ILE A 261 0.26 5.67 12.46
N ALA A 262 1.45 5.30 12.02
CA ALA A 262 2.14 5.90 10.87
C ALA A 262 3.06 4.86 10.23
N ALA A 263 3.53 5.13 9.00
CA ALA A 263 4.55 4.29 8.40
C ALA A 263 5.92 4.96 8.45
N TYR A 264 6.94 4.14 8.72
CA TYR A 264 8.32 4.56 8.82
C TYR A 264 9.27 3.41 8.47
N GLY A 265 10.37 3.75 7.82
CA GLY A 265 11.47 2.83 7.54
C GLY A 265 12.49 3.48 6.62
N PRO A 266 13.72 2.95 6.58
CA PRO A 266 14.76 3.40 5.65
C PRO A 266 14.40 3.08 4.20
N GLY A 267 15.04 3.76 3.28
CA GLY A 267 14.94 3.52 1.85
C GLY A 267 14.11 4.55 1.10
N ASP A 268 14.51 4.78 -0.14
CA ASP A 268 13.80 5.66 -1.07
C ASP A 268 12.72 4.87 -1.81
N SER A 269 11.46 5.21 -1.54
CA SER A 269 10.32 4.58 -2.22
C SER A 269 10.23 4.86 -3.74
N GLY A 270 11.08 5.70 -4.29
CA GLY A 270 11.26 5.83 -5.73
C GLY A 270 11.98 4.63 -6.35
N LEU A 271 12.59 3.77 -5.53
CA LEU A 271 13.26 2.54 -5.95
C LEU A 271 12.39 1.29 -5.79
N ASP A 272 11.22 1.40 -5.14
CA ASP A 272 10.28 0.30 -4.97
C ASP A 272 9.96 -0.32 -6.33
N HIS A 273 9.97 -1.65 -6.41
CA HIS A 273 9.64 -2.43 -7.62
C HIS A 273 10.52 -2.18 -8.84
N THR A 274 11.66 -1.50 -8.67
CA THR A 274 12.60 -1.24 -9.78
C THR A 274 13.76 -2.23 -9.78
N PRO A 275 14.47 -2.41 -10.91
CA PRO A 275 15.69 -3.21 -10.94
C PRO A 275 16.90 -2.53 -10.25
N GLN A 276 16.77 -1.27 -9.83
CA GLN A 276 17.82 -0.49 -9.14
C GLN A 276 17.63 -0.47 -7.61
N GLU A 277 16.79 -1.35 -7.07
CA GLU A 277 16.48 -1.39 -5.65
C GLU A 277 17.74 -1.59 -4.80
N ARG A 278 17.96 -0.66 -3.89
CA ARG A 278 19.12 -0.60 -3.00
C ARG A 278 18.88 0.33 -1.83
N ILE A 279 19.61 0.10 -0.73
CA ILE A 279 19.52 0.89 0.48
C ILE A 279 20.91 1.29 1.00
N SER A 280 21.08 2.52 1.48
CA SER A 280 22.26 2.95 2.18
C SER A 280 22.34 2.32 3.57
N LEU A 281 23.48 1.71 3.92
CA LEU A 281 23.71 1.16 5.26
C LEU A 281 23.81 2.25 6.34
N GLU A 282 24.25 3.46 5.97
CA GLU A 282 24.22 4.62 6.88
C GLU A 282 22.77 5.01 7.20
N GLU A 283 21.92 5.15 6.16
CA GLU A 283 20.50 5.44 6.32
C GLU A 283 19.79 4.37 7.16
N PHE A 284 20.08 3.10 6.89
CA PHE A 284 19.58 1.97 7.68
C PHE A 284 19.95 2.12 9.16
N GLY A 285 21.22 2.40 9.47
CA GLY A 285 21.68 2.59 10.84
C GLY A 285 21.00 3.77 11.55
N ARG A 286 20.79 4.90 10.84
CA ARG A 286 20.03 6.04 11.37
C ARG A 286 18.58 5.64 11.69
N SER A 287 17.94 4.91 10.80
CA SER A 287 16.56 4.44 10.99
C SER A 287 16.41 3.50 12.18
N CYS A 288 17.39 2.63 12.44
CA CYS A 288 17.40 1.80 13.64
C CYS A 288 17.39 2.65 14.93
N ARG A 289 18.21 3.71 15.00
CA ARG A 289 18.26 4.61 16.15
C ARG A 289 16.98 5.43 16.30
N VAL A 290 16.40 5.92 15.19
CA VAL A 290 15.09 6.60 15.19
C VAL A 290 14.00 5.66 15.73
N LEU A 291 13.95 4.41 15.27
CA LEU A 291 12.96 3.42 15.73
C LEU A 291 13.12 3.12 17.22
N ARG A 292 14.36 2.92 17.69
CA ARG A 292 14.66 2.77 19.12
C ARG A 292 14.07 3.92 19.92
N SER A 293 14.49 5.16 19.62
CA SER A 293 14.06 6.35 20.38
C SER A 293 12.54 6.61 20.28
N ALA A 294 11.93 6.30 19.13
CA ALA A 294 10.48 6.41 18.97
C ALA A 294 9.73 5.40 19.85
N LEU A 295 10.23 4.16 19.98
CA LEU A 295 9.66 3.14 20.85
C LEU A 295 9.77 3.53 22.33
N GLU A 296 10.93 4.02 22.76
CA GLU A 296 11.15 4.52 24.13
C GLU A 296 10.23 5.70 24.47
N SER A 297 9.89 6.55 23.47
CA SER A 297 8.94 7.66 23.63
C SER A 297 7.47 7.23 23.64
N LEU A 298 7.12 6.08 23.07
CA LEU A 298 5.74 5.55 23.00
C LEU A 298 5.41 4.64 24.20
N ALA A 299 6.42 4.17 24.88
CA ALA A 299 6.32 3.30 26.05
C ALA A 299 5.86 4.06 27.28
#